data_bf860da527c5b2d71525a69972a3dc90
#
_entry.id   bf860da527c5b2d71525a69972a3dc90
#
_cell.length_a   1.000
_cell.length_b   1.000
_cell.length_c   1.000
_cell.angle_alpha   90.00
_cell.angle_beta   90.00
_cell.angle_gamma   90.00
#
_symmetry.space_group_name_H-M   'P 1'
#
loop_
_entity.id
_entity.type
_entity.pdbx_description
1 polymer ?
#
loop_
_entity_poly.entity_id
_entity_poly.type
_entity_poly.pdbx_seq_one_letter_code
_entity_poly.pdbx_strand_id
1 'polypeptide(L)'
;MSGTRGLDDVVFSGNQVFMSVTNPGSGTDPVVVQLTNLASPLLQSAVLASGATGTNLATGQPGPIPATDPDSLKSGPNGSLVLSGEADQALMFINSPGQAGQSVSFLNLLNAAGAPAGSPDDAIFPTAA
;
A
#
# COMPACT_ATOMS: atom_id res chain seq x y z
N MET A 1 20.44 10.58 -6.17
CA MET A 1 19.73 10.28 -7.42
C MET A 1 18.37 9.74 -7.06
N SER A 2 17.30 10.33 -7.56
CA SER A 2 16.00 9.69 -7.47
C SER A 2 16.02 8.45 -8.37
N GLY A 3 15.79 7.27 -7.83
CA GLY A 3 15.60 6.08 -8.64
C GLY A 3 14.48 6.30 -9.65
N THR A 4 14.48 5.58 -10.74
CA THR A 4 13.41 5.65 -11.72
C THR A 4 12.13 5.17 -11.05
N ARG A 5 11.12 6.04 -10.97
CA ARG A 5 9.79 5.65 -10.51
C ARG A 5 9.15 4.77 -11.56
N GLY A 6 8.53 3.70 -11.11
CA GLY A 6 7.81 2.77 -11.97
C GLY A 6 6.54 2.29 -11.31
N LEU A 7 5.68 1.70 -12.09
CA LEU A 7 4.55 0.92 -11.58
C LEU A 7 5.06 -0.50 -11.35
N ASP A 8 4.71 -1.08 -10.23
CA ASP A 8 5.23 -2.38 -9.82
C ASP A 8 4.15 -3.45 -9.91
N ASP A 9 3.26 -3.51 -8.96
CA ASP A 9 2.22 -4.52 -8.92
C ASP A 9 0.84 -3.95 -9.30
N VAL A 10 -0.03 -4.79 -9.82
CA VAL A 10 -1.38 -4.43 -10.22
C VAL A 10 -2.39 -5.34 -9.52
N VAL A 11 -3.49 -4.76 -9.04
CA VAL A 11 -4.58 -5.51 -8.43
C VAL A 11 -5.94 -5.03 -8.92
N PHE A 12 -6.83 -5.98 -9.13
CA PHE A 12 -8.23 -5.74 -9.43
C PHE A 12 -9.05 -5.91 -8.15
N SER A 13 -9.84 -4.91 -7.81
CA SER A 13 -10.77 -4.95 -6.68
C SER A 13 -12.15 -4.49 -7.17
N GLY A 14 -13.05 -5.44 -7.37
CA GLY A 14 -14.30 -5.17 -8.07
C GLY A 14 -14.04 -4.70 -9.50
N ASN A 15 -14.59 -3.54 -9.85
CA ASN A 15 -14.39 -2.89 -11.16
C ASN A 15 -13.25 -1.85 -11.14
N GLN A 16 -12.47 -1.82 -10.08
CA GLN A 16 -11.38 -0.86 -9.90
C GLN A 16 -10.04 -1.54 -10.10
N VAL A 17 -9.08 -0.80 -10.62
CA VAL A 17 -7.70 -1.26 -10.84
C VAL A 17 -6.76 -0.33 -10.08
N PHE A 18 -5.89 -0.94 -9.28
CA PHE A 18 -4.90 -0.21 -8.48
C PHE A 18 -3.50 -0.73 -8.80
N MET A 19 -2.52 0.14 -8.65
CA MET A 19 -1.12 -0.22 -8.85
C MET A 19 -0.26 0.39 -7.75
N SER A 20 0.75 -0.37 -7.31
CA SER A 20 1.82 0.16 -6.46
C SER A 20 2.85 0.92 -7.29
N VAL A 21 3.52 1.88 -6.65
CA VAL A 21 4.55 2.71 -7.27
C VAL A 21 5.87 2.46 -6.58
N THR A 22 6.87 2.01 -7.32
CA THR A 22 8.21 1.77 -6.79
C THR A 22 8.95 3.09 -6.55
N ASN A 23 9.84 3.08 -5.57
CA ASN A 23 10.70 4.22 -5.26
C ASN A 23 9.92 5.54 -5.21
N PRO A 24 8.83 5.61 -4.43
CA PRO A 24 8.15 6.87 -4.26
C PRO A 24 9.11 7.87 -3.60
N GLY A 25 9.02 9.11 -3.99
CA GLY A 25 9.72 10.17 -3.26
C GLY A 25 9.08 10.41 -1.89
N SER A 26 9.15 11.61 -1.41
CA SER A 26 8.57 12.02 -0.13
C SER A 26 7.33 12.90 -0.31
N GLY A 27 6.56 13.02 0.75
CA GLY A 27 5.44 13.95 0.81
C GLY A 27 4.24 13.52 -0.02
N THR A 28 3.99 14.18 -1.13
CA THR A 28 2.81 13.97 -1.97
C THR A 28 3.00 12.93 -3.08
N ASP A 29 4.19 12.37 -3.20
CA ASP A 29 4.44 11.34 -4.21
C ASP A 29 3.57 10.10 -3.96
N PRO A 30 2.89 9.56 -4.97
CA PRO A 30 2.00 8.43 -4.77
C PRO A 30 2.77 7.13 -4.50
N VAL A 31 2.24 6.31 -3.61
CA VAL A 31 2.65 4.92 -3.38
C VAL A 31 1.63 3.92 -3.92
N VAL A 32 0.37 4.32 -4.02
CA VAL A 32 -0.69 3.58 -4.71
C VAL A 32 -1.48 4.55 -5.58
N VAL A 33 -1.72 4.13 -6.81
CA VAL A 33 -2.58 4.86 -7.77
C VAL A 33 -3.76 3.99 -8.18
N GLN A 34 -4.87 4.64 -8.51
CA GLN A 34 -6.01 4.02 -9.15
C GLN A 34 -5.99 4.37 -10.64
N LEU A 35 -6.22 3.40 -11.49
CA LEU A 35 -6.40 3.63 -12.92
C LEU A 35 -7.87 3.99 -13.17
N THR A 36 -8.11 5.24 -13.55
CA THR A 36 -9.47 5.78 -13.72
C THR A 36 -9.97 5.73 -15.15
N ASN A 37 -9.05 5.55 -16.11
CA ASN A 37 -9.39 5.34 -17.51
C ASN A 37 -8.40 4.35 -18.11
N LEU A 38 -8.88 3.19 -18.52
CA LEU A 38 -8.05 2.14 -19.14
C LEU A 38 -7.93 2.31 -20.66
N ALA A 39 -8.59 3.33 -21.23
CA ALA A 39 -8.45 3.67 -22.63
C ALA A 39 -7.22 4.58 -22.84
N SER A 40 -7.01 5.02 -24.06
CA SER A 40 -5.94 5.99 -24.36
C SER A 40 -6.49 7.42 -24.36
N PRO A 41 -5.89 8.37 -23.60
CA PRO A 41 -4.77 8.17 -22.69
C PRO A 41 -5.17 7.46 -21.39
N LEU A 42 -4.28 6.63 -20.86
CA LEU A 42 -4.45 6.02 -19.55
C LEU A 42 -4.38 7.10 -18.47
N LEU A 43 -5.43 7.20 -17.67
CA LEU A 43 -5.50 8.16 -16.57
C LEU A 43 -5.34 7.44 -15.22
N GLN A 44 -4.65 8.11 -14.31
CA GLN A 44 -4.44 7.61 -12.96
C GLN A 44 -4.69 8.73 -11.94
N SER A 45 -5.11 8.34 -10.75
CA SER A 45 -5.24 9.24 -9.60
C SER A 45 -4.54 8.63 -8.38
N ALA A 46 -3.91 9.48 -7.57
CA ALA A 46 -3.27 9.02 -6.35
C ALA A 46 -4.32 8.56 -5.33
N VAL A 47 -4.10 7.38 -4.77
CA VAL A 47 -4.92 6.80 -3.69
C VAL A 47 -4.23 6.99 -2.35
N LEU A 48 -2.93 6.77 -2.30
CA LEU A 48 -2.11 6.89 -1.09
C LEU A 48 -0.81 7.61 -1.44
N ALA A 49 -0.49 8.64 -0.67
CA ALA A 49 0.77 9.38 -0.79
C ALA A 49 1.80 8.89 0.23
N SER A 50 3.08 8.99 -0.10
CA SER A 50 4.19 8.55 0.76
C SER A 50 4.25 9.26 2.10
N GLY A 51 3.83 10.53 2.16
CA GLY A 51 3.75 11.31 3.39
C GLY A 51 2.45 11.17 4.18
N ALA A 52 1.59 10.21 3.81
CA ALA A 52 0.32 10.02 4.49
C ALA A 52 0.49 9.53 5.92
N THR A 53 -0.53 9.75 6.73
CA THR A 53 -0.63 9.24 8.10
C THR A 53 -1.59 8.07 8.14
N GLY A 54 -1.23 7.03 8.85
CA GLY A 54 -2.08 5.88 9.12
C GLY A 54 -2.15 5.60 10.61
N THR A 55 -2.96 4.61 10.99
CA THR A 55 -3.03 4.12 12.38
C THR A 55 -2.07 2.94 12.54
N ASN A 56 -1.14 3.05 13.46
CA ASN A 56 -0.29 1.92 13.86
C ASN A 56 -1.13 0.92 14.64
N LEU A 57 -1.33 -0.27 14.11
CA LEU A 57 -2.18 -1.30 14.72
C LEU A 57 -1.62 -1.85 16.03
N ALA A 58 -0.32 -1.77 16.25
CA ALA A 58 0.28 -2.23 17.50
C ALA A 58 0.05 -1.27 18.67
N THR A 59 -0.10 0.01 18.39
CA THR A 59 -0.24 1.05 19.44
C THR A 59 -1.59 1.74 19.44
N GLY A 60 -2.35 1.65 18.34
CA GLY A 60 -3.59 2.39 18.13
C GLY A 60 -3.38 3.89 17.87
N GLN A 61 -2.13 4.34 17.72
CA GLN A 61 -1.81 5.75 17.53
C GLN A 61 -1.57 6.10 16.05
N PRO A 62 -1.88 7.33 15.66
CA PRO A 62 -1.53 7.79 14.31
C PRO A 62 -0.01 7.96 14.16
N GLY A 63 0.47 7.73 12.96
CA GLY A 63 1.88 7.91 12.61
C GLY A 63 2.08 7.90 11.11
N PRO A 64 3.28 8.27 10.64
CA PRO A 64 3.61 8.20 9.22
C PRO A 64 3.55 6.75 8.73
N ILE A 65 3.04 6.54 7.53
CA ILE A 65 3.02 5.21 6.94
C ILE A 65 4.43 4.75 6.58
N PRO A 66 4.75 3.45 6.77
CA PRO A 66 6.05 2.89 6.40
C PRO A 66 6.07 2.49 4.91
N ALA A 67 6.18 3.49 4.03
CA ALA A 67 6.04 3.29 2.58
C ALA A 67 7.24 3.86 1.81
N THR A 68 8.46 3.57 2.26
CA THR A 68 9.69 3.99 1.58
C THR A 68 10.01 3.09 0.39
N ASP A 69 9.64 1.83 0.46
CA ASP A 69 9.85 0.84 -0.59
C ASP A 69 8.62 -0.05 -0.73
N PRO A 70 7.54 0.47 -1.32
CA PRO A 70 6.35 -0.35 -1.60
C PRO A 70 6.68 -1.42 -2.64
N ASP A 71 6.21 -2.63 -2.39
CA ASP A 71 6.42 -3.76 -3.27
C ASP A 71 5.07 -4.35 -3.71
N SER A 72 4.65 -5.44 -3.13
CA SER A 72 3.46 -6.17 -3.53
C SER A 72 2.16 -5.48 -3.10
N LEU A 73 1.18 -5.43 -3.99
CA LEU A 73 -0.16 -4.90 -3.74
C LEU A 73 -1.18 -6.01 -3.98
N LYS A 74 -2.01 -6.32 -2.98
CA LYS A 74 -3.04 -7.37 -3.06
C LYS A 74 -4.39 -6.86 -2.61
N SER A 75 -5.45 -7.46 -3.14
CA SER A 75 -6.80 -7.24 -2.64
C SER A 75 -7.00 -8.01 -1.32
N GLY A 76 -7.53 -7.32 -0.35
CA GLY A 76 -7.92 -7.88 0.94
C GLY A 76 -9.44 -8.04 1.08
N PRO A 77 -9.91 -8.39 2.26
CA PRO A 77 -11.34 -8.51 2.53
C PRO A 77 -12.10 -7.22 2.28
N ASN A 78 -13.35 -7.33 1.85
CA ASN A 78 -14.28 -6.20 1.67
C ASN A 78 -13.77 -5.09 0.74
N GLY A 79 -12.98 -5.45 -0.27
CA GLY A 79 -12.44 -4.50 -1.23
C GLY A 79 -11.29 -3.64 -0.70
N SER A 80 -10.72 -3.99 0.44
CA SER A 80 -9.49 -3.36 0.95
C SER A 80 -8.29 -3.74 0.09
N LEU A 81 -7.22 -2.99 0.24
CA LEU A 81 -5.92 -3.32 -0.34
C LEU A 81 -4.90 -3.57 0.77
N VAL A 82 -3.95 -4.45 0.50
CA VAL A 82 -2.78 -4.65 1.34
C VAL A 82 -1.54 -4.38 0.52
N LEU A 83 -0.70 -3.51 1.05
CA LEU A 83 0.56 -3.12 0.45
C LEU A 83 1.70 -3.60 1.35
N SER A 84 2.64 -4.36 0.82
CA SER A 84 3.87 -4.68 1.53
C SER A 84 4.89 -3.58 1.36
N GLY A 85 5.55 -3.20 2.44
CA GLY A 85 6.71 -2.32 2.44
C GLY A 85 7.95 -3.16 2.72
N GLU A 86 8.70 -3.50 1.68
CA GLU A 86 9.81 -4.45 1.79
C GLU A 86 10.91 -3.90 2.71
N ALA A 87 11.49 -2.76 2.40
CA ALA A 87 12.53 -2.16 3.21
C ALA A 87 12.04 -1.71 4.59
N ASP A 88 10.78 -1.35 4.71
CA ASP A 88 10.17 -0.93 5.96
C ASP A 88 9.76 -2.10 6.86
N GLN A 89 9.75 -3.32 6.33
CA GLN A 89 9.32 -4.54 7.03
C GLN A 89 7.92 -4.38 7.65
N ALA A 90 6.98 -3.92 6.83
CA ALA A 90 5.65 -3.56 7.27
C ALA A 90 4.57 -3.96 6.27
N LEU A 91 3.36 -4.09 6.77
CA LEU A 91 2.16 -4.20 5.95
C LEU A 91 1.29 -2.96 6.16
N MET A 92 0.74 -2.45 5.09
CA MET A 92 -0.21 -1.34 5.11
C MET A 92 -1.56 -1.83 4.60
N PHE A 93 -2.62 -1.46 5.30
CA PHE A 93 -3.99 -1.83 4.97
C PHE A 93 -4.76 -0.58 4.58
N ILE A 94 -5.29 -0.57 3.36
CA ILE A 94 -6.05 0.55 2.82
C ILE A 94 -7.50 0.12 2.72
N ASN A 95 -8.34 0.67 3.57
CA ASN A 95 -9.78 0.41 3.56
C ASN A 95 -10.48 1.44 2.68
N SER A 96 -11.47 1.01 1.89
CA SER A 96 -12.20 1.87 0.96
C SER A 96 -11.28 2.69 0.05
N PRO A 97 -10.32 2.04 -0.66
CA PRO A 97 -9.32 2.78 -1.41
C PRO A 97 -9.94 3.66 -2.49
N GLY A 98 -9.49 4.90 -2.57
CA GLY A 98 -9.98 5.88 -3.54
C GLY A 98 -11.37 6.43 -3.25
N GLN A 99 -11.98 6.08 -2.12
CA GLN A 99 -13.31 6.54 -1.72
C GLN A 99 -13.23 7.59 -0.61
N ALA A 100 -14.32 8.32 -0.39
CA ALA A 100 -14.39 9.36 0.63
C ALA A 100 -14.14 8.84 2.06
N GLY A 101 -14.45 7.58 2.33
CA GLY A 101 -14.22 6.92 3.64
C GLY A 101 -12.88 6.19 3.75
N GLN A 102 -11.92 6.47 2.87
CA GLN A 102 -10.63 5.79 2.91
C GLN A 102 -9.94 5.97 4.25
N SER A 103 -9.45 4.87 4.81
CA SER A 103 -8.61 4.86 5.99
C SER A 103 -7.41 3.94 5.78
N VAL A 104 -6.32 4.26 6.44
CA VAL A 104 -5.07 3.52 6.34
C VAL A 104 -4.61 3.11 7.72
N SER A 105 -4.22 1.87 7.86
CA SER A 105 -3.54 1.36 9.04
C SER A 105 -2.30 0.58 8.62
N PHE A 106 -1.36 0.40 9.54
CA PHE A 106 -0.14 -0.34 9.25
C PHE A 106 0.33 -1.14 10.46
N LEU A 107 1.11 -2.17 10.17
CA LEU A 107 1.71 -3.06 11.15
C LEU A 107 3.17 -3.31 10.78
N ASN A 108 4.07 -2.95 11.68
CA ASN A 108 5.48 -3.35 11.55
C ASN A 108 5.61 -4.83 11.91
N LEU A 109 6.32 -5.57 11.07
CA LEU A 109 6.50 -7.00 11.25
C LEU A 109 7.67 -7.25 12.19
N LEU A 110 7.39 -7.93 13.30
CA LEU A 110 8.40 -8.26 14.30
C LEU A 110 8.48 -9.77 14.46
N ASN A 111 9.67 -10.26 14.74
CA ASN A 111 9.89 -11.64 15.13
C ASN A 111 9.48 -11.88 16.60
N ALA A 112 9.56 -13.10 17.07
CA ALA A 112 9.21 -13.46 18.44
C ALA A 112 10.04 -12.74 19.52
N ALA A 113 11.19 -12.21 19.15
CA ALA A 113 12.05 -11.42 20.07
C ALA A 113 11.75 -9.92 20.03
N GLY A 114 10.74 -9.49 19.23
CA GLY A 114 10.39 -8.09 19.07
C GLY A 114 11.32 -7.28 18.15
N ALA A 115 12.22 -7.95 17.44
CA ALA A 115 13.07 -7.32 16.44
C ALA A 115 12.41 -7.39 15.05
N PRO A 116 12.82 -6.55 14.10
CA PRO A 116 12.28 -6.61 12.73
C PRO A 116 12.35 -8.03 12.15
N ALA A 117 11.23 -8.48 11.56
CA ALA A 117 11.07 -9.87 11.15
C ALA A 117 11.71 -10.23 9.80
N GLY A 118 12.13 -9.24 9.04
CA GLY A 118 12.59 -9.39 7.67
C GLY A 118 11.62 -8.78 6.68
N SER A 119 12.05 -8.63 5.44
CA SER A 119 11.30 -7.97 4.38
C SER A 119 10.14 -8.84 3.89
N PRO A 120 8.89 -8.37 3.96
CA PRO A 120 7.77 -9.07 3.36
C PRO A 120 7.76 -8.82 1.85
N ASP A 121 7.82 -9.89 1.09
CA ASP A 121 7.74 -9.82 -0.36
C ASP A 121 6.26 -9.77 -0.81
N ASP A 122 5.43 -10.66 -0.29
CA ASP A 122 4.04 -10.77 -0.70
C ASP A 122 3.11 -11.09 0.48
N ALA A 123 1.83 -10.81 0.30
CA ALA A 123 0.79 -11.13 1.26
C ALA A 123 -0.45 -11.68 0.56
N ILE A 124 -1.00 -12.77 1.07
CA ILE A 124 -2.19 -13.41 0.52
C ILE A 124 -3.23 -13.56 1.63
N PHE A 125 -4.46 -13.16 1.32
CA PHE A 125 -5.60 -13.50 2.16
C PHE A 125 -6.22 -14.79 1.66
N PRO A 126 -6.46 -15.77 2.55
CA PRO A 126 -7.17 -16.98 2.15
C PRO A 126 -8.60 -16.60 1.71
N THR A 127 -9.06 -17.19 0.63
CA THR A 127 -10.49 -17.13 0.29
C THR A 127 -11.28 -17.83 1.40
N ALA A 128 -12.39 -17.22 1.81
CA ALA A 128 -13.28 -17.84 2.77
C ALA A 128 -13.70 -19.23 2.24
N ALA A 129 -13.53 -20.21 3.09
CA ALA A 129 -13.96 -21.58 2.77
C ALA A 129 -15.50 -21.68 2.78
#